data_3ce5c065ed064e5209a5ff1f1ce4f1e4
#
_entry.id   3ce5c065ed064e5209a5ff1f1ce4f1e4
#
_cell.length_a   1.000
_cell.length_b   1.000
_cell.length_c   1.000
_cell.angle_alpha   90.00
_cell.angle_beta   90.00
_cell.angle_gamma   90.00
#
_symmetry.space_group_name_H-M   'P 1'
#
loop_
_entity.id
_entity.type
_entity.pdbx_description
1 polymer ?
#
loop_
_entity_poly.entity_id
_entity_poly.type
_entity_poly.pdbx_seq_one_letter_code
_entity_poly.pdbx_strand_id
1 'polypeptide(L)'
;KFCFTWSWFDGEQTANYDWDFSQYQPELIVVNLGTNDNSYTKGDADKCAEFENGYVNFLKEIRAKNPNSEILCTLGIMGQELYPSITDAVDTYKTETGDSKVSVFEFSVQDSENNGYAVDYHPSAVSQKTAAYELTNAIEGIYGWERVELVDDGVDEMTKDDDVEFNNVVEESSSEE
;
A
#
# COMPACT_ATOMS: atom_id res chain seq x y z
N LYS A 1 8.06 12.59 3.45
CA LYS A 1 8.62 12.37 4.79
C LYS A 1 7.74 11.35 5.47
N PHE A 2 8.13 10.08 5.43
CA PHE A 2 7.40 9.02 6.13
C PHE A 2 7.44 9.31 7.62
N CYS A 3 6.27 9.48 8.22
CA CYS A 3 6.16 9.69 9.63
C CYS A 3 5.84 8.35 10.30
N PHE A 4 6.79 7.77 10.98
CA PHE A 4 6.56 6.63 11.88
C PHE A 4 5.89 7.06 13.18
N THR A 5 5.23 8.22 13.20
CA THR A 5 4.61 8.78 14.38
C THR A 5 3.10 8.82 14.21
N TRP A 6 2.39 8.30 15.18
CA TRP A 6 0.95 8.47 15.33
C TRP A 6 0.66 9.88 15.85
N SER A 7 0.07 10.77 15.05
CA SER A 7 -0.26 12.12 15.52
C SER A 7 -1.57 12.68 14.95
N TRP A 8 -2.52 11.83 14.56
CA TRP A 8 -3.67 12.32 13.79
C TRP A 8 -5.03 12.32 14.52
N PHE A 9 -5.11 11.92 15.81
CA PHE A 9 -6.42 11.69 16.40
C PHE A 9 -6.98 12.79 17.32
N ASP A 10 -6.22 13.85 17.65
CA ASP A 10 -6.70 14.86 18.59
C ASP A 10 -6.48 16.32 18.17
N GLY A 11 -6.02 16.57 16.93
CA GLY A 11 -5.85 17.94 16.41
C GLY A 11 -4.72 18.75 17.08
N GLU A 12 -4.05 18.20 18.07
CA GLU A 12 -2.83 18.76 18.64
C GLU A 12 -1.61 18.08 18.02
N GLN A 13 -0.58 18.87 17.75
CA GLN A 13 0.74 18.33 17.42
C GLN A 13 1.32 17.67 18.67
N THR A 14 0.81 16.48 18.98
CA THR A 14 1.36 15.68 20.04
C THR A 14 2.79 15.33 19.76
N ALA A 15 3.61 15.31 20.80
CA ALA A 15 5.02 14.98 20.75
C ALA A 15 5.24 13.71 19.91
N ASN A 16 6.24 13.74 19.04
CA ASN A 16 6.67 12.58 18.28
C ASN A 16 7.07 11.47 19.25
N TYR A 17 6.22 10.47 19.38
CA TYR A 17 6.55 9.26 20.10
C TYR A 17 7.21 8.30 19.13
N ASP A 18 8.44 7.92 19.40
CA ASP A 18 9.08 6.83 18.68
C ASP A 18 8.36 5.53 19.01
N TRP A 19 7.93 4.82 17.95
CA TRP A 19 7.37 3.49 18.14
C TRP A 19 8.47 2.53 18.60
N ASP A 20 8.19 1.78 19.66
CA ASP A 20 9.07 0.73 20.13
C ASP A 20 8.87 -0.55 19.29
N PHE A 21 9.67 -0.71 18.26
CA PHE A 21 9.62 -1.86 17.36
C PHE A 21 9.94 -3.20 18.03
N SER A 22 10.46 -3.21 19.26
CA SER A 22 10.67 -4.45 19.99
C SER A 22 9.37 -5.10 20.45
N GLN A 23 8.28 -4.34 20.54
CA GLN A 23 6.98 -4.85 20.96
C GLN A 23 6.32 -5.77 19.93
N TYR A 24 6.64 -5.57 18.64
CA TYR A 24 6.11 -6.39 17.56
C TYR A 24 7.10 -6.47 16.40
N GLN A 25 7.45 -7.68 16.01
CA GLN A 25 8.31 -7.96 14.86
C GLN A 25 7.51 -8.81 13.86
N PRO A 26 7.01 -8.21 12.76
CA PRO A 26 6.24 -8.94 11.75
C PRO A 26 7.13 -9.91 10.97
N GLU A 27 6.57 -11.02 10.50
CA GLU A 27 7.24 -11.92 9.56
C GLU A 27 7.28 -11.33 8.16
N LEU A 28 6.23 -10.60 7.76
CA LEU A 28 6.13 -9.91 6.48
C LEU A 28 5.70 -8.45 6.67
N ILE A 29 6.36 -7.57 5.96
CA ILE A 29 6.00 -6.15 5.83
C ILE A 29 5.59 -5.90 4.38
N VAL A 30 4.35 -5.52 4.15
CA VAL A 30 3.86 -5.10 2.84
C VAL A 30 3.91 -3.57 2.74
N VAL A 31 4.60 -3.07 1.73
CA VAL A 31 4.76 -1.62 1.47
C VAL A 31 4.04 -1.29 0.17
N ASN A 32 2.86 -0.68 0.26
CA ASN A 32 2.11 -0.19 -0.91
C ASN A 32 2.12 1.35 -0.91
N LEU A 33 3.18 1.93 -1.45
CA LEU A 33 3.42 3.37 -1.45
C LEU A 33 3.93 3.83 -2.81
N GLY A 34 3.46 5.00 -3.27
CA GLY A 34 3.87 5.60 -4.54
C GLY A 34 2.72 6.25 -5.33
N THR A 35 1.47 5.85 -5.09
CA THR A 35 0.31 6.40 -5.81
C THR A 35 0.25 7.93 -5.70
N ASN A 36 0.41 8.48 -4.50
CA ASN A 36 0.40 9.93 -4.30
C ASN A 36 1.68 10.60 -4.81
N ASP A 37 2.82 9.92 -4.76
CA ASP A 37 4.10 10.43 -5.26
C ASP A 37 4.05 10.60 -6.77
N ASN A 38 3.25 9.81 -7.50
CA ASN A 38 3.03 9.99 -8.93
C ASN A 38 2.45 11.38 -9.27
N SER A 39 1.65 11.96 -8.38
CA SER A 39 1.15 13.34 -8.54
C SER A 39 2.27 14.40 -8.49
N TYR A 40 3.37 14.10 -7.83
CA TYR A 40 4.57 14.94 -7.77
C TYR A 40 5.51 14.65 -8.94
N THR A 41 5.79 13.37 -9.22
CA THR A 41 6.78 12.96 -10.23
C THR A 41 6.28 13.23 -11.64
N LYS A 42 5.04 12.87 -11.95
CA LYS A 42 4.40 13.03 -13.28
C LYS A 42 5.27 12.53 -14.44
N GLY A 43 6.07 11.49 -14.20
CA GLY A 43 6.98 10.92 -15.18
C GLY A 43 8.25 11.74 -15.44
N ASP A 44 8.53 12.77 -14.65
CA ASP A 44 9.79 13.54 -14.71
C ASP A 44 10.93 12.68 -14.18
N ALA A 45 11.99 12.51 -15.00
CA ALA A 45 13.08 11.59 -14.69
C ALA A 45 13.85 11.97 -13.41
N ASP A 46 14.09 13.27 -13.18
CA ASP A 46 14.84 13.72 -12.00
C ASP A 46 14.03 13.47 -10.73
N LYS A 47 12.72 13.68 -10.78
CA LYS A 47 11.83 13.42 -9.64
C LYS A 47 11.60 11.93 -9.40
N CYS A 48 11.57 11.11 -10.45
CA CYS A 48 11.55 9.66 -10.30
C CYS A 48 12.83 9.18 -9.61
N ALA A 49 14.00 9.70 -10.01
CA ALA A 49 15.26 9.39 -9.34
C ALA A 49 15.29 9.86 -7.87
N GLU A 50 14.69 11.01 -7.55
CA GLU A 50 14.52 11.47 -6.16
C GLU A 50 13.64 10.50 -5.37
N PHE A 51 12.51 10.05 -5.94
CA PHE A 51 11.63 9.05 -5.34
C PHE A 51 12.37 7.72 -5.10
N GLU A 52 13.10 7.21 -6.07
CA GLU A 52 13.90 5.97 -5.98
C GLU A 52 14.92 6.04 -4.84
N ASN A 53 15.69 7.13 -4.76
CA ASN A 53 16.64 7.35 -3.68
C ASN A 53 15.96 7.42 -2.30
N GLY A 54 14.79 8.07 -2.23
CA GLY A 54 13.97 8.11 -1.02
C GLY A 54 13.48 6.72 -0.61
N TYR A 55 13.07 5.92 -1.59
CA TYR A 55 12.57 4.57 -1.37
C TYR A 55 13.68 3.62 -0.87
N VAL A 56 14.88 3.70 -1.45
CA VAL A 56 16.07 2.94 -0.98
C VAL A 56 16.38 3.26 0.48
N ASN A 57 16.36 4.54 0.85
CA ASN A 57 16.61 4.95 2.23
C ASN A 57 15.51 4.46 3.18
N PHE A 58 14.25 4.48 2.73
CA PHE A 58 13.13 3.95 3.48
C PHE A 58 13.24 2.44 3.73
N LEU A 59 13.65 1.66 2.74
CA LEU A 59 13.92 0.23 2.90
C LEU A 59 15.03 -0.03 3.93
N LYS A 60 16.11 0.78 3.93
CA LYS A 60 17.17 0.68 4.94
C LYS A 60 16.63 0.94 6.36
N GLU A 61 15.76 1.93 6.51
CA GLU A 61 15.11 2.22 7.80
C GLU A 61 14.19 1.08 8.26
N ILE A 62 13.35 0.53 7.36
CA ILE A 62 12.50 -0.63 7.67
C ILE A 62 13.36 -1.79 8.13
N ARG A 63 14.41 -2.13 7.38
CA ARG A 63 15.29 -3.25 7.70
C ARG A 63 16.00 -3.07 9.03
N ALA A 64 16.47 -1.87 9.34
CA ALA A 64 17.12 -1.57 10.62
C ALA A 64 16.19 -1.79 11.83
N LYS A 65 14.88 -1.59 11.65
CA LYS A 65 13.86 -1.80 12.69
C LYS A 65 13.32 -3.23 12.72
N ASN A 66 13.36 -3.94 11.59
CA ASN A 66 12.79 -5.27 11.40
C ASN A 66 13.81 -6.19 10.71
N PRO A 67 14.86 -6.63 11.44
CA PRO A 67 16.03 -7.29 10.84
C PRO A 67 15.71 -8.65 10.21
N ASN A 68 14.63 -9.30 10.60
CA ASN A 68 14.30 -10.66 10.17
C ASN A 68 13.12 -10.75 9.19
N SER A 69 12.35 -9.68 9.04
CA SER A 69 11.12 -9.68 8.24
C SER A 69 11.39 -9.84 6.73
N GLU A 70 10.50 -10.53 6.04
CA GLU A 70 10.36 -10.36 4.60
C GLU A 70 9.77 -8.97 4.32
N ILE A 71 10.16 -8.32 3.22
CA ILE A 71 9.59 -7.04 2.78
C ILE A 71 9.06 -7.22 1.38
N LEU A 72 7.76 -6.96 1.17
CA LEU A 72 7.10 -6.99 -0.12
C LEU A 72 6.73 -5.57 -0.53
N CYS A 73 7.44 -5.03 -1.52
CA CYS A 73 7.18 -3.72 -2.08
C CYS A 73 6.14 -3.84 -3.20
N THR A 74 5.05 -3.09 -3.10
CA THR A 74 3.94 -3.18 -4.04
C THR A 74 3.52 -1.80 -4.53
N LEU A 75 2.83 -1.75 -5.65
CA LEU A 75 2.08 -0.57 -6.08
C LEU A 75 0.78 -0.97 -6.76
N GLY A 76 -0.27 -0.27 -6.43
CA GLY A 76 -1.63 -0.38 -6.96
C GLY A 76 -2.63 -0.09 -5.84
N ILE A 77 -3.88 -0.09 -6.15
CA ILE A 77 -4.64 -0.45 -7.36
C ILE A 77 -5.18 0.79 -8.10
N MET A 78 -4.86 2.01 -7.62
CA MET A 78 -5.31 3.26 -8.24
C MET A 78 -4.40 3.74 -9.38
N GLY A 79 -3.21 3.18 -9.52
CA GLY A 79 -2.24 3.49 -10.56
C GLY A 79 -0.91 2.78 -10.27
N GLN A 80 -0.11 2.60 -11.31
CA GLN A 80 1.11 1.78 -11.28
C GLN A 80 2.31 2.49 -11.91
N GLU A 81 2.17 3.79 -12.22
CA GLU A 81 3.15 4.53 -13.00
C GLU A 81 4.54 4.55 -12.37
N LEU A 82 4.60 4.49 -11.03
CA LEU A 82 5.87 4.44 -10.29
C LEU A 82 6.34 3.01 -9.95
N TYR A 83 5.64 1.96 -10.42
CA TYR A 83 6.08 0.59 -10.14
C TYR A 83 7.48 0.28 -10.73
N PRO A 84 7.84 0.74 -11.94
CA PRO A 84 9.22 0.60 -12.45
C PRO A 84 10.25 1.24 -11.50
N SER A 85 10.00 2.46 -11.01
CA SER A 85 10.89 3.13 -10.06
C SER A 85 11.01 2.40 -8.71
N ILE A 86 9.93 1.76 -8.23
CA ILE A 86 10.00 0.91 -7.05
C ILE A 86 10.88 -0.30 -7.30
N THR A 87 10.76 -0.94 -8.48
CA THR A 87 11.59 -2.08 -8.86
C THR A 87 13.07 -1.68 -8.91
N ASP A 88 13.39 -0.56 -9.56
CA ASP A 88 14.76 -0.04 -9.66
C ASP A 88 15.33 0.31 -8.25
N ALA A 89 14.51 0.88 -7.38
CA ALA A 89 14.90 1.15 -5.99
C ALA A 89 15.18 -0.14 -5.19
N VAL A 90 14.36 -1.17 -5.36
CA VAL A 90 14.57 -2.48 -4.71
C VAL A 90 15.84 -3.15 -5.22
N ASP A 91 16.11 -3.11 -6.51
CA ASP A 91 17.32 -3.68 -7.11
C ASP A 91 18.58 -2.93 -6.65
N THR A 92 18.51 -1.60 -6.56
CA THR A 92 19.57 -0.76 -6.00
C THR A 92 19.81 -1.12 -4.54
N TYR A 93 18.76 -1.21 -3.73
CA TYR A 93 18.86 -1.58 -2.32
C TYR A 93 19.53 -2.96 -2.14
N LYS A 94 19.08 -3.97 -2.90
CA LYS A 94 19.67 -5.32 -2.87
C LYS A 94 21.15 -5.32 -3.24
N THR A 95 21.49 -4.54 -4.25
CA THR A 95 22.89 -4.41 -4.73
C THR A 95 23.78 -3.78 -3.67
N GLU A 96 23.29 -2.74 -2.99
CA GLU A 96 24.06 -2.03 -1.97
C GLU A 96 24.20 -2.81 -0.65
N THR A 97 23.18 -3.59 -0.28
CA THR A 97 23.10 -4.22 1.05
C THR A 97 23.36 -5.73 1.04
N GLY A 98 23.17 -6.39 -0.08
CA GLY A 98 23.16 -7.84 -0.18
C GLY A 98 21.90 -8.50 0.42
N ASP A 99 20.90 -7.73 0.83
CA ASP A 99 19.67 -8.25 1.43
C ASP A 99 18.79 -8.93 0.37
N SER A 100 18.55 -10.22 0.54
CA SER A 100 17.71 -11.02 -0.35
C SER A 100 16.23 -11.09 0.08
N LYS A 101 15.90 -10.57 1.27
CA LYS A 101 14.55 -10.63 1.85
C LYS A 101 13.67 -9.44 1.47
N VAL A 102 13.81 -8.97 0.24
CA VAL A 102 12.96 -7.92 -0.33
C VAL A 102 12.48 -8.37 -1.70
N SER A 103 11.18 -8.30 -1.92
CA SER A 103 10.52 -8.70 -3.16
C SER A 103 9.62 -7.58 -3.67
N VAL A 104 9.20 -7.66 -4.93
CA VAL A 104 8.26 -6.72 -5.54
C VAL A 104 7.03 -7.45 -6.06
N PHE A 105 5.90 -6.77 -6.04
CA PHE A 105 4.64 -7.25 -6.61
C PHE A 105 3.82 -6.06 -7.12
N GLU A 106 3.32 -6.18 -8.35
CA GLU A 106 2.45 -5.19 -8.97
C GLU A 106 1.01 -5.66 -8.93
N PHE A 107 0.13 -4.86 -8.32
CA PHE A 107 -1.30 -5.15 -8.37
C PHE A 107 -1.88 -4.86 -9.76
N SER A 108 -2.98 -5.52 -10.11
CA SER A 108 -3.82 -5.06 -11.21
C SER A 108 -4.44 -3.70 -10.90
N VAL A 109 -4.64 -2.86 -11.92
CA VAL A 109 -5.39 -1.61 -11.76
C VAL A 109 -6.84 -1.94 -11.46
N GLN A 110 -7.47 -1.18 -10.56
CA GLN A 110 -8.88 -1.35 -10.22
C GLN A 110 -9.78 -1.30 -11.46
N ASP A 111 -10.69 -2.24 -11.56
CA ASP A 111 -11.71 -2.28 -12.61
C ASP A 111 -12.93 -1.46 -12.18
N SER A 112 -12.80 -0.15 -12.28
CA SER A 112 -13.87 0.77 -11.88
C SER A 112 -15.09 0.75 -12.81
N GLU A 113 -14.91 0.29 -14.05
CA GLU A 113 -16.01 0.17 -15.00
C GLU A 113 -17.00 -0.92 -14.55
N ASN A 114 -16.50 -2.04 -14.06
CA ASN A 114 -17.33 -3.16 -13.59
C ASN A 114 -17.62 -3.10 -12.10
N ASN A 115 -16.68 -2.60 -11.28
CA ASN A 115 -16.76 -2.64 -9.83
C ASN A 115 -17.14 -1.30 -9.18
N GLY A 116 -17.29 -0.20 -9.96
CA GLY A 116 -17.55 1.14 -9.43
C GLY A 116 -16.38 1.73 -8.66
N TYR A 117 -16.64 2.88 -8.05
CA TYR A 117 -15.72 3.59 -7.15
C TYR A 117 -16.34 3.73 -5.76
N ALA A 118 -15.51 3.89 -4.76
CA ALA A 118 -15.88 4.48 -3.48
C ALA A 118 -15.71 6.02 -3.55
N VAL A 119 -15.71 6.69 -2.40
CA VAL A 119 -15.54 8.15 -2.31
C VAL A 119 -14.24 8.61 -2.98
N ASP A 120 -14.28 9.75 -3.66
CA ASP A 120 -13.14 10.39 -4.33
C ASP A 120 -12.39 9.46 -5.30
N TYR A 121 -13.14 8.67 -6.07
CA TYR A 121 -12.57 7.70 -7.03
C TYR A 121 -11.68 6.63 -6.42
N HIS A 122 -11.73 6.45 -5.10
CA HIS A 122 -11.01 5.38 -4.43
C HIS A 122 -11.60 4.00 -4.80
N PRO A 123 -10.84 2.92 -4.61
CA PRO A 123 -11.30 1.58 -4.94
C PRO A 123 -12.54 1.18 -4.13
N SER A 124 -13.55 0.66 -4.82
CA SER A 124 -14.73 0.08 -4.19
C SER A 124 -14.38 -1.12 -3.29
N ALA A 125 -15.30 -1.52 -2.43
CA ALA A 125 -15.13 -2.71 -1.60
C ALA A 125 -14.87 -3.98 -2.43
N VAL A 126 -15.51 -4.09 -3.60
CA VAL A 126 -15.28 -5.20 -4.53
C VAL A 126 -13.86 -5.17 -5.08
N SER A 127 -13.36 -4.01 -5.50
CA SER A 127 -11.97 -3.83 -5.98
C SER A 127 -10.95 -4.13 -4.88
N GLN A 128 -11.21 -3.71 -3.64
CA GLN A 128 -10.36 -4.02 -2.48
C GLN A 128 -10.31 -5.53 -2.21
N LYS A 129 -11.46 -6.22 -2.29
CA LYS A 129 -11.53 -7.68 -2.13
C LYS A 129 -10.71 -8.40 -3.21
N THR A 130 -10.81 -7.96 -4.47
CA THR A 130 -10.00 -8.49 -5.56
C THR A 130 -8.51 -8.31 -5.30
N ALA A 131 -8.08 -7.11 -4.90
CA ALA A 131 -6.69 -6.83 -4.55
C ALA A 131 -6.19 -7.68 -3.37
N ALA A 132 -7.04 -7.94 -2.37
CA ALA A 132 -6.69 -8.83 -1.26
C ALA A 132 -6.42 -10.27 -1.73
N TYR A 133 -7.19 -10.79 -2.68
CA TYR A 133 -6.92 -12.09 -3.30
C TYR A 133 -5.64 -12.10 -4.12
N GLU A 134 -5.38 -11.04 -4.91
CA GLU A 134 -4.12 -10.92 -5.66
C GLU A 134 -2.91 -10.92 -4.72
N LEU A 135 -2.97 -10.13 -3.65
CA LEU A 135 -1.90 -10.06 -2.66
C LEU A 135 -1.67 -11.43 -1.98
N THR A 136 -2.75 -12.10 -1.60
CA THR A 136 -2.64 -13.41 -0.96
C THR A 136 -1.98 -14.43 -1.91
N ASN A 137 -2.39 -14.47 -3.17
CA ASN A 137 -1.78 -15.33 -4.19
C ASN A 137 -0.30 -14.98 -4.42
N ALA A 138 0.06 -13.69 -4.42
CA ALA A 138 1.44 -13.25 -4.55
C ALA A 138 2.30 -13.71 -3.35
N ILE A 139 1.78 -13.59 -2.13
CA ILE A 139 2.46 -14.05 -0.91
C ILE A 139 2.69 -15.57 -0.96
N GLU A 140 1.67 -16.35 -1.32
CA GLU A 140 1.80 -17.80 -1.52
C GLU A 140 2.87 -18.15 -2.56
N GLY A 141 2.85 -17.46 -3.72
CA GLY A 141 3.79 -17.72 -4.81
C GLY A 141 5.23 -17.31 -4.50
N ILE A 142 5.43 -16.18 -3.82
CA ILE A 142 6.77 -15.62 -3.53
C ILE A 142 7.41 -16.35 -2.34
N TYR A 143 6.66 -16.61 -1.26
CA TYR A 143 7.21 -17.11 -0.01
C TYR A 143 6.91 -18.59 0.24
N GLY A 144 6.04 -19.20 -0.55
CA GLY A 144 5.62 -20.59 -0.37
C GLY A 144 4.80 -20.80 0.90
N TRP A 145 4.16 -19.75 1.42
CA TRP A 145 3.29 -19.85 2.58
C TRP A 145 1.92 -20.36 2.17
N GLU A 146 1.40 -21.30 2.92
CA GLU A 146 0.08 -21.87 2.62
C GLU A 146 -1.01 -21.02 3.23
N ARG A 147 -2.05 -20.75 2.42
CA ARG A 147 -3.26 -20.09 2.90
C ARG A 147 -4.00 -21.00 3.88
N VAL A 148 -4.33 -20.46 5.04
CA VAL A 148 -5.33 -21.07 5.89
C VAL A 148 -6.69 -20.65 5.35
N GLU A 149 -7.54 -21.62 4.98
CA GLU A 149 -8.92 -21.31 4.62
C GLU A 149 -9.60 -20.64 5.82
N LEU A 150 -9.94 -19.37 5.64
CA LEU A 150 -10.76 -18.69 6.63
C LEU A 150 -12.12 -19.37 6.63
N VAL A 151 -12.60 -19.77 7.79
CA VAL A 151 -13.97 -20.18 7.96
C VAL A 151 -14.82 -18.97 7.53
N ASP A 152 -15.76 -19.20 6.62
CA ASP A 152 -16.73 -18.16 6.24
C ASP A 152 -17.40 -17.64 7.51
N ASP A 153 -17.07 -16.44 7.90
CA ASP A 153 -17.57 -15.79 9.11
C ASP A 153 -18.95 -15.16 8.89
N GLY A 154 -19.53 -15.38 7.72
CA GLY A 154 -20.85 -14.85 7.36
C GLY A 154 -20.86 -13.35 7.10
N VAL A 155 -19.70 -12.74 6.85
CA VAL A 155 -19.65 -11.37 6.32
C VAL A 155 -20.21 -11.40 4.90
N ASP A 156 -21.37 -10.81 4.73
CA ASP A 156 -22.04 -10.72 3.44
C ASP A 156 -21.10 -10.10 2.40
N GLU A 157 -21.18 -10.60 1.18
CA GLU A 157 -20.45 -10.02 0.07
C GLU A 157 -20.91 -8.57 -0.12
N MET A 158 -20.03 -7.61 0.12
CA MET A 158 -20.29 -6.21 -0.22
C MET A 158 -20.50 -6.11 -1.73
N THR A 159 -21.58 -5.48 -2.12
CA THR A 159 -21.96 -5.34 -3.53
C THR A 159 -21.60 -3.95 -4.05
N LYS A 160 -21.59 -3.81 -5.36
CA LYS A 160 -21.42 -2.52 -6.03
C LYS A 160 -22.50 -1.49 -5.62
N ASP A 161 -23.69 -1.96 -5.27
CA ASP A 161 -24.82 -1.11 -4.90
C ASP A 161 -24.59 -0.45 -3.54
N ASP A 162 -23.87 -1.11 -2.62
CA ASP A 162 -23.53 -0.54 -1.30
C ASP A 162 -22.62 0.70 -1.45
N ASP A 163 -21.66 0.66 -2.40
CA ASP A 163 -20.78 1.80 -2.68
C ASP A 163 -21.52 2.97 -3.32
N VAL A 164 -22.55 2.70 -4.13
CA VAL A 164 -23.38 3.74 -4.80
C VAL A 164 -24.22 4.52 -3.80
N GLU A 165 -24.83 3.83 -2.83
CA GLU A 165 -25.62 4.52 -1.80
C GLU A 165 -24.75 5.46 -0.95
N PHE A 166 -23.55 5.05 -0.63
CA PHE A 166 -22.62 5.88 0.15
C PHE A 166 -22.20 7.16 -0.60
N ASN A 167 -21.95 7.06 -1.90
CA ASN A 167 -21.59 8.23 -2.72
C ASN A 167 -22.74 9.24 -2.82
N ASN A 168 -23.99 8.80 -2.90
CA ASN A 168 -25.15 9.69 -2.97
C ASN A 168 -25.36 10.48 -1.68
N VAL A 169 -25.07 9.90 -0.53
CA VAL A 169 -25.18 10.58 0.78
C VAL A 169 -24.18 11.74 0.93
N VAL A 170 -22.98 11.60 0.36
CA VAL A 170 -21.95 12.64 0.42
C VAL A 170 -22.26 13.81 -0.52
N GLU A 171 -22.86 13.55 -1.70
CA GLU A 171 -23.23 14.61 -2.64
C GLU A 171 -24.37 15.48 -2.10
N GLU A 172 -25.36 14.90 -1.39
CA GLU A 172 -26.45 15.67 -0.80
C GLU A 172 -25.99 16.57 0.37
N SER A 173 -24.92 16.19 1.09
CA SER A 173 -24.38 17.00 2.19
C SER A 173 -23.51 18.17 1.74
N SER A 174 -23.01 18.15 0.50
CA SER A 174 -22.16 19.22 -0.09
C SER A 174 -22.95 20.29 -0.83
N SER A 175 -24.27 20.16 -0.97
CA SER A 175 -25.13 21.11 -1.68
C SER A 175 -25.89 22.09 -0.76
N GLU A 176 -25.64 22.08 0.55
CA GLU A 176 -26.28 22.97 1.54
C GLU A 176 -25.27 23.88 2.27
N GLU A 177 -24.27 24.45 1.56
CA GLU A 177 -23.51 25.61 2.07
C GLU A 177 -23.43 26.74 1.02
#